data_b61e7c53cc8ef7a0bf7c2e32ab79ef51
#
_entry.id   b61e7c53cc8ef7a0bf7c2e32ab79ef51
#
_cell.length_a   1.000
_cell.length_b   1.000
_cell.length_c   1.000
_cell.angle_alpha   90.00
_cell.angle_beta   90.00
_cell.angle_gamma   90.00
#
_symmetry.space_group_name_H-M   'P 1'
#
loop_
_entity.id
_entity.type
_entity.pdbx_description
1 polymer ?
#
loop_
_entity_poly.entity_id
_entity_poly.type
_entity_poly.pdbx_seq_one_letter_code
_entity_poly.pdbx_strand_id
1 'polypeptide(L)'
;AGSRKQEIKDNLPAMIKSAIKYTDKYQLVLAGALSIDREYYDMVLGGIKDCGDFKINIVNNETYPLLNYSIAALVTSGTATLETAMFGVPQVVCYETPVPHLIRFGFNHVIKCKYISLVNLIADKEIVKELFADRFSVSNISDELGRILPCGDGRQKMLDDYHEVYKKLGDTIAPDNAARIMVGLLNHKD
;
A
#
# COMPACT_ATOMS: atom_id res chain seq x y z
N ALA A 1 3.09 6.20 -2.71
CA ALA A 1 4.49 6.30 -2.23
C ALA A 1 4.59 6.92 -0.83
N GLY A 2 3.49 7.06 -0.10
CA GLY A 2 3.43 7.72 1.20
C GLY A 2 2.88 9.14 1.13
N SER A 3 2.66 9.73 2.32
CA SER A 3 2.07 11.06 2.50
C SER A 3 3.05 12.10 3.07
N ARG A 4 4.27 11.68 3.39
CA ARG A 4 5.33 12.53 3.95
C ARG A 4 6.51 12.61 3.01
N LYS A 5 7.19 13.77 2.97
CA LYS A 5 8.35 14.00 2.08
C LYS A 5 9.43 12.91 2.24
N GLN A 6 9.74 12.51 3.46
CA GLN A 6 10.74 11.46 3.70
C GLN A 6 10.29 10.10 3.15
N GLU A 7 9.02 9.71 3.40
CA GLU A 7 8.47 8.45 2.87
C GLU A 7 8.55 8.40 1.34
N ILE A 8 8.19 9.51 0.68
CA ILE A 8 8.23 9.62 -0.78
C ILE A 8 9.67 9.50 -1.28
N LYS A 9 10.61 10.22 -0.65
CA LYS A 9 12.03 10.16 -1.01
C LYS A 9 12.60 8.75 -0.88
N ASP A 10 12.24 8.04 0.16
CA ASP A 10 12.79 6.71 0.46
C ASP A 10 12.11 5.62 -0.39
N ASN A 11 10.79 5.64 -0.53
CA ASN A 11 10.05 4.56 -1.20
C ASN A 11 9.94 4.73 -2.72
N LEU A 12 9.64 5.94 -3.21
CA LEU A 12 9.29 6.16 -4.62
C LEU A 12 10.35 5.70 -5.61
N PRO A 13 11.66 5.93 -5.41
CA PRO A 13 12.68 5.48 -6.36
C PRO A 13 12.69 3.97 -6.58
N ALA A 14 12.58 3.17 -5.52
CA ALA A 14 12.54 1.72 -5.63
C ALA A 14 11.24 1.23 -6.27
N MET A 15 10.10 1.84 -5.95
CA MET A 15 8.81 1.53 -6.55
C MET A 15 8.82 1.78 -8.07
N ILE A 16 9.36 2.93 -8.51
CA ILE A 16 9.47 3.23 -9.94
C ILE A 16 10.40 2.24 -10.65
N LYS A 17 11.62 2.06 -10.13
CA LYS A 17 12.59 1.11 -10.72
C LYS A 17 12.03 -0.31 -10.86
N SER A 18 11.23 -0.75 -9.90
CA SER A 18 10.62 -2.08 -9.93
C SER A 18 9.51 -2.22 -10.97
N ALA A 19 8.82 -1.12 -11.31
CA ALA A 19 7.69 -1.12 -12.23
C ALA A 19 8.10 -0.85 -13.70
N ILE A 20 9.27 -0.29 -13.95
CA ILE A 20 9.71 0.12 -15.30
C ILE A 20 9.65 -1.01 -16.31
N LYS A 21 10.05 -2.23 -15.96
CA LYS A 21 10.01 -3.36 -16.89
C LYS A 21 8.60 -3.73 -17.40
N TYR A 22 7.57 -3.14 -16.82
CA TYR A 22 6.18 -3.38 -17.20
C TYR A 22 5.57 -2.23 -18.03
N THR A 23 6.33 -1.15 -18.29
CA THR A 23 5.83 0.06 -18.95
C THR A 23 5.46 -0.12 -20.42
N ASP A 24 5.93 -1.19 -21.06
CA ASP A 24 5.50 -1.56 -22.41
C ASP A 24 4.01 -1.94 -22.48
N LYS A 25 3.44 -2.38 -21.37
CA LYS A 25 2.05 -2.85 -21.28
C LYS A 25 1.17 -2.01 -20.38
N TYR A 26 1.77 -1.31 -19.39
CA TYR A 26 1.03 -0.61 -18.36
C TYR A 26 1.55 0.80 -18.17
N GLN A 27 0.64 1.72 -17.95
CA GLN A 27 0.97 3.10 -17.61
C GLN A 27 1.29 3.22 -16.12
N LEU A 28 2.35 3.95 -15.79
CA LEU A 28 2.64 4.33 -14.41
C LEU A 28 1.90 5.61 -14.04
N VAL A 29 1.16 5.55 -12.95
CA VAL A 29 0.46 6.72 -12.39
C VAL A 29 0.80 6.82 -10.90
N LEU A 30 1.20 7.99 -10.48
CA LEU A 30 1.50 8.30 -9.09
C LEU A 30 0.33 9.10 -8.47
N ALA A 31 -0.28 8.54 -7.44
CA ALA A 31 -1.20 9.29 -6.58
C ALA A 31 -0.38 10.23 -5.71
N GLY A 32 -0.46 11.52 -5.97
CA GLY A 32 0.20 12.57 -5.20
C GLY A 32 -0.59 12.89 -3.92
N ALA A 33 0.11 13.01 -2.80
CA ALA A 33 -0.48 13.46 -1.55
C ALA A 33 -0.79 14.97 -1.61
N LEU A 34 -1.95 15.37 -1.11
CA LEU A 34 -2.40 16.78 -1.12
C LEU A 34 -1.44 17.76 -0.43
N SER A 35 -0.71 17.27 0.57
CA SER A 35 0.24 18.08 1.35
C SER A 35 1.61 18.23 0.71
N ILE A 36 1.83 17.66 -0.48
CA ILE A 36 3.14 17.62 -1.14
C ILE A 36 3.04 18.29 -2.50
N ASP A 37 3.88 19.29 -2.71
CA ASP A 37 3.93 20.05 -3.96
C ASP A 37 4.46 19.21 -5.13
N ARG A 38 4.03 19.53 -6.34
CA ARG A 38 4.44 18.86 -7.58
C ARG A 38 5.95 18.89 -7.75
N GLU A 39 6.58 20.01 -7.45
CA GLU A 39 8.02 20.23 -7.58
C GLU A 39 8.83 19.23 -6.75
N TYR A 40 8.29 18.82 -5.58
CA TYR A 40 8.95 17.83 -4.75
C TYR A 40 8.99 16.44 -5.44
N TYR A 41 7.87 16.05 -6.05
CA TYR A 41 7.83 14.81 -6.83
C TYR A 41 8.76 14.88 -8.04
N ASP A 42 8.78 15.98 -8.77
CA ASP A 42 9.64 16.18 -9.93
C ASP A 42 11.12 16.12 -9.54
N MET A 43 11.49 16.68 -8.39
CA MET A 43 12.83 16.57 -7.81
C MET A 43 13.20 15.12 -7.51
N VAL A 44 12.32 14.36 -6.85
CA VAL A 44 12.59 12.96 -6.49
C VAL A 44 12.68 12.09 -7.74
N LEU A 45 11.77 12.27 -8.69
CA LEU A 45 11.75 11.53 -9.96
C LEU A 45 12.98 11.85 -10.81
N GLY A 46 13.40 13.12 -10.89
CA GLY A 46 14.62 13.54 -11.59
C GLY A 46 15.91 13.01 -10.98
N GLY A 47 15.87 12.60 -9.71
CA GLY A 47 16.99 11.95 -9.01
C GLY A 47 17.10 10.43 -9.30
N ILE A 48 16.12 9.82 -9.95
CA ILE A 48 16.15 8.38 -10.27
C ILE A 48 17.06 8.13 -11.48
N LYS A 49 18.16 7.41 -11.24
CA LYS A 49 19.17 7.09 -12.26
C LYS A 49 19.02 5.64 -12.73
N ASP A 50 19.65 5.34 -13.86
CA ASP A 50 19.81 3.96 -14.41
C ASP A 50 18.51 3.24 -14.74
N CYS A 51 17.49 3.96 -15.21
CA CYS A 51 16.18 3.39 -15.55
C CYS A 51 15.68 3.77 -16.95
N GLY A 52 16.52 4.35 -17.79
CA GLY A 52 16.11 4.83 -19.12
C GLY A 52 15.04 5.92 -19.05
N ASP A 53 14.44 6.21 -20.18
CA ASP A 53 13.31 7.13 -20.27
C ASP A 53 12.04 6.42 -19.81
N PHE A 54 11.39 6.93 -18.77
CA PHE A 54 10.09 6.46 -18.34
C PHE A 54 9.10 7.62 -18.21
N LYS A 55 7.85 7.34 -18.48
CA LYS A 55 6.77 8.31 -18.34
C LYS A 55 5.91 7.95 -17.14
N ILE A 56 5.72 8.92 -16.25
CA ILE A 56 4.81 8.79 -15.12
C ILE A 56 3.86 9.99 -15.10
N ASN A 57 2.59 9.73 -14.90
CA ASN A 57 1.60 10.77 -14.66
C ASN A 57 1.40 10.91 -13.15
N ILE A 58 1.35 12.16 -12.67
CA ILE A 58 1.03 12.45 -11.26
C ILE A 58 -0.39 13.01 -11.22
N VAL A 59 -1.25 12.40 -10.43
CA VAL A 59 -2.61 12.85 -10.16
C VAL A 59 -2.77 13.19 -8.69
N ASN A 60 -3.39 14.34 -8.40
CA ASN A 60 -3.60 14.80 -7.05
C ASN A 60 -5.08 14.79 -6.72
N ASN A 61 -5.44 14.41 -5.50
CA ASN A 61 -6.82 14.37 -5.01
C ASN A 61 -7.79 13.49 -5.82
N GLU A 62 -7.26 12.51 -6.55
CA GLU A 62 -8.05 11.59 -7.38
C GLU A 62 -7.70 10.12 -7.05
N THR A 63 -7.38 9.84 -5.80
CA THR A 63 -6.96 8.48 -5.38
C THR A 63 -8.06 7.44 -5.65
N TYR A 64 -9.32 7.72 -5.34
CA TYR A 64 -10.40 6.77 -5.56
C TYR A 64 -10.74 6.56 -7.04
N PRO A 65 -10.89 7.60 -7.87
CA PRO A 65 -10.95 7.41 -9.32
C PRO A 65 -9.77 6.62 -9.86
N LEU A 66 -8.54 6.93 -9.43
CA LEU A 66 -7.35 6.19 -9.84
C LEU A 66 -7.42 4.71 -9.46
N LEU A 67 -7.79 4.38 -8.22
CA LEU A 67 -7.93 3.00 -7.77
C LEU A 67 -8.96 2.23 -8.61
N ASN A 68 -10.06 2.87 -8.98
CA ASN A 68 -11.13 2.25 -9.78
C ASN A 68 -10.64 1.76 -11.16
N TYR A 69 -9.61 2.38 -11.71
CA TYR A 69 -9.02 2.02 -13.00
C TYR A 69 -7.65 1.32 -12.88
N SER A 70 -7.18 1.10 -11.66
CA SER A 70 -5.87 0.51 -11.42
C SER A 70 -5.90 -1.00 -11.59
N ILE A 71 -4.89 -1.55 -12.28
CA ILE A 71 -4.71 -2.98 -12.49
C ILE A 71 -3.99 -3.61 -11.28
N ALA A 72 -3.02 -2.90 -10.73
CA ALA A 72 -2.25 -3.27 -9.54
C ALA A 72 -1.69 -2.00 -8.90
N ALA A 73 -1.26 -2.08 -7.65
CA ALA A 73 -0.72 -0.95 -6.90
C ALA A 73 0.54 -1.32 -6.11
N LEU A 74 1.49 -0.39 -6.06
CA LEU A 74 2.56 -0.37 -5.07
C LEU A 74 2.16 0.66 -4.00
N VAL A 75 2.03 0.22 -2.75
CA VAL A 75 1.41 1.04 -1.69
C VAL A 75 2.36 1.12 -0.49
N THR A 76 2.61 2.32 -0.01
CA THR A 76 3.28 2.50 1.27
C THR A 76 2.29 2.21 2.41
N SER A 77 2.78 1.62 3.49
CA SER A 77 1.97 1.21 4.65
C SER A 77 1.05 2.34 5.17
N GLY A 78 -0.08 1.95 5.74
CA GLY A 78 -1.09 2.84 6.33
C GLY A 78 -2.50 2.50 5.86
N THR A 79 -3.44 3.46 6.01
CA THR A 79 -4.84 3.30 5.59
C THR A 79 -5.00 3.05 4.10
N ALA A 80 -4.07 3.56 3.28
CA ALA A 80 -4.07 3.36 1.84
C ALA A 80 -4.07 1.87 1.44
N THR A 81 -3.49 0.98 2.24
CA THR A 81 -3.52 -0.45 1.97
C THR A 81 -4.94 -1.03 2.06
N LEU A 82 -5.71 -0.57 3.04
CA LEU A 82 -7.10 -0.98 3.20
C LEU A 82 -7.97 -0.38 2.08
N GLU A 83 -7.81 0.90 1.79
CA GLU A 83 -8.52 1.57 0.69
C GLU A 83 -8.28 0.85 -0.63
N THR A 84 -7.02 0.52 -0.95
CA THR A 84 -6.66 -0.23 -2.16
C THR A 84 -7.34 -1.59 -2.22
N ALA A 85 -7.40 -2.32 -1.10
CA ALA A 85 -8.10 -3.59 -1.03
C ALA A 85 -9.61 -3.42 -1.22
N MET A 86 -10.23 -2.38 -0.63
CA MET A 86 -11.66 -2.08 -0.77
C MET A 86 -12.08 -1.81 -2.22
N PHE A 87 -11.16 -1.28 -3.05
CA PHE A 87 -11.37 -1.13 -4.49
C PHE A 87 -11.04 -2.41 -5.28
N GLY A 88 -10.71 -3.51 -4.62
CA GLY A 88 -10.36 -4.78 -5.28
C GLY A 88 -9.07 -4.71 -6.11
N VAL A 89 -8.15 -3.80 -5.77
CA VAL A 89 -6.89 -3.63 -6.49
C VAL A 89 -5.79 -4.48 -5.84
N PRO A 90 -5.21 -5.45 -6.55
CA PRO A 90 -4.06 -6.19 -6.06
C PRO A 90 -2.88 -5.26 -5.76
N GLN A 91 -2.18 -5.50 -4.64
CA GLN A 91 -1.15 -4.59 -4.18
C GLN A 91 0.07 -5.29 -3.58
N VAL A 92 1.20 -4.61 -3.66
CA VAL A 92 2.41 -4.92 -2.87
C VAL A 92 2.64 -3.77 -1.91
N VAL A 93 2.81 -4.09 -0.63
CA VAL A 93 3.11 -3.10 0.40
C VAL A 93 4.61 -2.89 0.47
N CYS A 94 5.04 -1.65 0.27
CA CYS A 94 6.42 -1.24 0.15
C CYS A 94 6.75 -0.20 1.23
N TYR A 95 7.75 -0.49 2.06
CA TYR A 95 8.15 0.45 3.11
C TYR A 95 9.65 0.36 3.41
N GLU A 96 10.39 1.40 3.03
CA GLU A 96 11.80 1.52 3.40
C GLU A 96 11.95 1.92 4.85
N THR A 97 12.92 1.34 5.53
CA THR A 97 13.21 1.61 6.94
C THR A 97 14.66 2.01 7.14
N PRO A 98 14.95 2.99 8.03
CA PRO A 98 16.30 3.56 8.14
C PRO A 98 17.36 2.60 8.69
N VAL A 99 17.00 1.52 9.38
CA VAL A 99 17.95 0.52 9.90
C VAL A 99 17.35 -0.88 9.74
N PRO A 100 17.40 -1.44 8.51
CA PRO A 100 16.60 -2.62 8.15
C PRO A 100 16.75 -3.81 9.07
N HIS A 101 17.97 -4.22 9.37
CA HIS A 101 18.22 -5.42 10.18
C HIS A 101 17.80 -5.27 11.64
N LEU A 102 18.03 -4.07 12.23
CA LEU A 102 17.65 -3.80 13.61
C LEU A 102 16.15 -3.68 13.77
N ILE A 103 15.48 -3.02 12.81
CA ILE A 103 14.01 -2.89 12.81
C ILE A 103 13.36 -4.25 12.64
N ARG A 104 13.88 -5.11 11.75
CA ARG A 104 13.37 -6.46 11.59
C ARG A 104 13.59 -7.32 12.83
N PHE A 105 14.75 -7.22 13.45
CA PHE A 105 15.00 -7.91 14.71
C PHE A 105 14.02 -7.46 15.80
N GLY A 106 13.82 -6.15 15.95
CA GLY A 106 12.85 -5.59 16.89
C GLY A 106 11.42 -6.01 16.58
N PHE A 107 11.03 -6.00 15.30
CA PHE A 107 9.70 -6.42 14.85
C PHE A 107 9.43 -7.89 15.18
N ASN A 108 10.41 -8.76 14.95
CA ASN A 108 10.25 -10.19 15.18
C ASN A 108 10.32 -10.59 16.66
N HIS A 109 11.02 -9.82 17.52
CA HIS A 109 11.34 -10.23 18.89
C HIS A 109 10.71 -9.34 19.96
N VAL A 110 10.43 -8.08 19.66
CA VAL A 110 9.96 -7.09 20.63
C VAL A 110 8.52 -6.65 20.34
N ILE A 111 8.19 -6.46 19.06
CA ILE A 111 6.86 -6.00 18.65
C ILE A 111 5.96 -7.22 18.42
N LYS A 112 4.91 -7.34 19.21
CA LYS A 112 3.92 -8.44 19.09
C LYS A 112 2.99 -8.33 17.86
N CYS A 113 3.27 -7.41 16.93
CA CYS A 113 2.47 -7.21 15.75
C CYS A 113 3.04 -8.03 14.59
N LYS A 114 2.25 -8.93 14.00
CA LYS A 114 2.70 -9.81 12.91
C LYS A 114 2.84 -9.10 11.57
N TYR A 115 2.08 -8.04 11.35
CA TYR A 115 1.91 -7.35 10.07
C TYR A 115 1.98 -5.84 10.25
N ILE A 116 2.31 -5.13 9.16
CA ILE A 116 2.35 -3.66 9.13
C ILE A 116 1.20 -3.04 8.36
N SER A 117 0.57 -3.78 7.45
CA SER A 117 -0.59 -3.31 6.68
C SER A 117 -1.90 -3.61 7.37
N LEU A 118 -2.87 -2.71 7.27
CA LEU A 118 -4.21 -2.91 7.83
C LEU A 118 -4.91 -4.12 7.22
N VAL A 119 -4.68 -4.42 5.95
CA VAL A 119 -5.26 -5.58 5.28
C VAL A 119 -4.87 -6.88 5.98
N ASN A 120 -3.57 -7.09 6.19
CA ASN A 120 -3.05 -8.30 6.85
C ASN A 120 -3.43 -8.34 8.34
N LEU A 121 -3.43 -7.19 9.02
CA LEU A 121 -3.84 -7.09 10.43
C LEU A 121 -5.30 -7.48 10.63
N ILE A 122 -6.21 -6.97 9.80
CA ILE A 122 -7.64 -7.28 9.88
C ILE A 122 -7.88 -8.75 9.54
N ALA A 123 -7.18 -9.27 8.55
CA ALA A 123 -7.28 -10.67 8.15
C ALA A 123 -6.66 -11.64 9.17
N ASP A 124 -5.68 -11.19 9.96
CA ASP A 124 -4.74 -12.00 10.77
C ASP A 124 -3.99 -13.04 9.91
N LYS A 125 -3.75 -12.71 8.66
CA LYS A 125 -2.95 -13.51 7.72
C LYS A 125 -2.29 -12.65 6.66
N GLU A 126 -1.22 -13.16 6.00
CA GLU A 126 -0.57 -12.48 4.88
C GLU A 126 -1.44 -12.60 3.61
N ILE A 127 -2.28 -11.61 3.35
CA ILE A 127 -3.05 -11.47 2.10
C ILE A 127 -2.22 -10.72 1.06
N VAL A 128 -1.61 -9.62 1.49
CA VAL A 128 -0.75 -8.79 0.65
C VAL A 128 0.70 -8.93 1.10
N LYS A 129 1.61 -8.96 0.15
CA LYS A 129 3.05 -9.05 0.46
C LYS A 129 3.55 -7.76 1.06
N GLU A 130 4.22 -7.85 2.20
CA GLU A 130 4.83 -6.71 2.88
C GLU A 130 6.33 -6.76 2.70
N LEU A 131 6.84 -5.84 1.89
CA LEU A 131 8.26 -5.68 1.60
C LEU A 131 8.80 -4.50 2.39
N PHE A 132 9.45 -4.78 3.50
CA PHE A 132 10.08 -3.79 4.35
C PHE A 132 11.43 -4.28 4.86
N ALA A 133 12.23 -3.39 5.39
CA ALA A 133 13.56 -3.66 5.91
C ALA A 133 14.47 -4.36 4.85
N ASP A 134 15.03 -5.51 5.16
CA ASP A 134 15.89 -6.29 4.26
C ASP A 134 15.16 -6.91 3.07
N ARG A 135 13.82 -6.94 3.08
CA ARG A 135 13.00 -7.39 1.94
C ARG A 135 12.64 -6.26 0.99
N PHE A 136 12.84 -5.01 1.37
CA PHE A 136 12.59 -3.87 0.51
C PHE A 136 13.73 -3.75 -0.51
N SER A 137 13.51 -4.23 -1.72
CA SER A 137 14.45 -4.14 -2.84
C SER A 137 13.70 -4.06 -4.16
N VAL A 138 14.36 -3.45 -5.15
CA VAL A 138 13.79 -3.33 -6.51
C VAL A 138 13.43 -4.70 -7.08
N SER A 139 14.28 -5.71 -6.88
CA SER A 139 14.02 -7.07 -7.36
C SER A 139 12.77 -7.66 -6.70
N ASN A 140 12.72 -7.68 -5.36
CA ASN A 140 11.60 -8.26 -4.63
C ASN A 140 10.27 -7.57 -4.97
N ILE A 141 10.27 -6.22 -5.03
CA ILE A 141 9.06 -5.45 -5.40
C ILE A 141 8.64 -5.81 -6.82
N SER A 142 9.60 -5.88 -7.74
CA SER A 142 9.32 -6.20 -9.14
C SER A 142 8.75 -7.60 -9.31
N ASP A 143 9.31 -8.59 -8.62
CA ASP A 143 8.87 -9.98 -8.70
C ASP A 143 7.45 -10.14 -8.13
N GLU A 144 7.18 -9.55 -6.95
CA GLU A 144 5.82 -9.56 -6.37
C GLU A 144 4.83 -8.76 -7.22
N LEU A 145 5.23 -7.63 -7.83
CA LEU A 145 4.39 -6.91 -8.77
C LEU A 145 4.01 -7.81 -9.96
N GLY A 146 4.97 -8.55 -10.52
CA GLY A 146 4.69 -9.50 -11.61
C GLY A 146 3.68 -10.57 -11.23
N ARG A 147 3.69 -11.06 -9.99
CA ARG A 147 2.77 -12.08 -9.50
C ARG A 147 1.33 -11.59 -9.37
N ILE A 148 1.12 -10.29 -9.17
CA ILE A 148 -0.22 -9.70 -9.00
C ILE A 148 -0.75 -9.00 -10.27
N LEU A 149 0.06 -8.84 -11.31
CA LEU A 149 -0.39 -8.37 -12.60
C LEU A 149 -1.29 -9.41 -13.31
N PRO A 150 -2.06 -9.05 -14.34
CA PRO A 150 -2.83 -10.00 -15.13
C PRO A 150 -1.94 -11.18 -15.59
N CYS A 151 -2.47 -12.39 -15.46
CA CYS A 151 -1.77 -13.67 -15.68
C CYS A 151 -0.70 -14.04 -14.62
N GLY A 152 -0.51 -13.23 -13.58
CA GLY A 152 0.33 -13.60 -12.44
C GLY A 152 -0.35 -14.60 -11.51
N ASP A 153 0.43 -15.50 -10.91
CA ASP A 153 -0.04 -16.63 -10.09
C ASP A 153 -0.66 -16.22 -8.74
N GLY A 154 -0.31 -15.04 -8.23
CA GLY A 154 -0.78 -14.51 -6.95
C GLY A 154 -2.07 -13.69 -7.03
N ARG A 155 -2.43 -13.20 -8.24
CA ARG A 155 -3.52 -12.24 -8.40
C ARG A 155 -4.89 -12.74 -7.92
N GLN A 156 -5.33 -13.88 -8.43
CA GLN A 156 -6.67 -14.39 -8.13
C GLN A 156 -6.81 -14.69 -6.64
N LYS A 157 -5.81 -15.34 -6.07
CA LYS A 157 -5.79 -15.63 -4.63
C LYS A 157 -5.92 -14.36 -3.78
N MET A 158 -5.20 -13.29 -4.12
CA MET A 158 -5.28 -12.03 -3.38
C MET A 158 -6.68 -11.41 -3.45
N LEU A 159 -7.30 -11.43 -4.64
CA LEU A 159 -8.67 -10.94 -4.82
C LEU A 159 -9.69 -11.75 -4.02
N ASP A 160 -9.56 -13.07 -4.00
CA ASP A 160 -10.40 -13.96 -3.20
C ASP A 160 -10.22 -13.69 -1.70
N ASP A 161 -8.99 -13.52 -1.25
CA ASP A 161 -8.65 -13.22 0.14
C ASP A 161 -9.19 -11.84 0.60
N TYR A 162 -9.33 -10.86 -0.30
CA TYR A 162 -9.95 -9.57 0.04
C TYR A 162 -11.40 -9.71 0.50
N HIS A 163 -12.13 -10.71 0.02
CA HIS A 163 -13.51 -10.99 0.50
C HIS A 163 -13.56 -11.34 1.99
N GLU A 164 -12.49 -11.91 2.54
CA GLU A 164 -12.41 -12.16 3.98
C GLU A 164 -12.26 -10.86 4.78
N VAL A 165 -11.48 -9.90 4.24
CA VAL A 165 -11.34 -8.57 4.85
C VAL A 165 -12.69 -7.86 4.86
N TYR A 166 -13.42 -7.89 3.73
CA TYR A 166 -14.75 -7.26 3.63
C TYR A 166 -15.72 -7.85 4.65
N LYS A 167 -15.76 -9.18 4.79
CA LYS A 167 -16.61 -9.85 5.79
C LYS A 167 -16.28 -9.44 7.22
N LYS A 168 -14.98 -9.28 7.55
CA LYS A 168 -14.54 -8.87 8.88
C LYS A 168 -14.83 -7.40 9.18
N LEU A 169 -14.78 -6.53 8.18
CA LEU A 169 -15.17 -5.13 8.32
C LEU A 169 -16.68 -4.98 8.57
N GLY A 170 -17.49 -5.89 8.01
CA GLY A 170 -18.94 -5.86 8.13
C GLY A 170 -19.59 -4.73 7.34
N ASP A 171 -20.91 -4.76 7.27
CA ASP A 171 -21.74 -3.78 6.54
C ASP A 171 -22.20 -2.61 7.41
N THR A 172 -21.78 -2.57 8.69
CA THR A 172 -22.27 -1.57 9.65
C THR A 172 -21.47 -0.29 9.57
N ILE A 173 -22.17 0.83 9.52
CA ILE A 173 -21.58 2.16 9.58
C ILE A 173 -20.94 2.36 10.96
N ALA A 174 -19.61 2.42 11.03
CA ALA A 174 -18.87 2.49 12.28
C ALA A 174 -19.32 3.63 13.23
N PRO A 175 -19.61 4.86 12.76
CA PRO A 175 -20.18 5.93 13.59
C PRO A 175 -21.50 5.55 14.25
N ASP A 176 -22.40 4.91 13.53
CA ASP A 176 -23.73 4.51 14.07
C ASP A 176 -23.59 3.44 15.15
N ASN A 177 -22.71 2.48 14.96
CA ASN A 177 -22.40 1.49 15.97
C ASN A 177 -21.77 2.10 17.22
N ALA A 178 -20.80 2.98 17.05
CA ALA A 178 -20.17 3.69 18.15
C ALA A 178 -21.21 4.51 18.94
N ALA A 179 -22.06 5.26 18.27
CA ALA A 179 -23.13 6.03 18.89
C ALA A 179 -24.11 5.13 19.66
N ARG A 180 -24.52 4.00 19.07
CA ARG A 180 -25.41 3.04 19.73
C ARG A 180 -24.81 2.45 21.00
N ILE A 181 -23.53 2.05 20.96
CA ILE A 181 -22.79 1.53 22.11
C ILE A 181 -22.67 2.59 23.19
N MET A 182 -22.28 3.83 22.83
CA MET A 182 -22.15 4.94 23.79
C MET A 182 -23.47 5.24 24.48
N VAL A 183 -24.58 5.36 23.74
CA VAL A 183 -25.92 5.57 24.31
C VAL A 183 -26.34 4.39 25.19
N GLY A 184 -26.08 3.15 24.76
CA GLY A 184 -26.35 1.96 25.56
C GLY A 184 -25.64 1.96 26.91
N LEU A 185 -24.36 2.35 26.94
CA LEU A 185 -23.57 2.45 28.17
C LEU A 185 -24.06 3.58 29.12
N LEU A 186 -24.64 4.64 28.56
CA LEU A 186 -25.22 5.72 29.37
C LEU A 186 -26.53 5.28 30.04
N ASN A 187 -27.34 4.47 29.35
CA ASN A 187 -28.63 3.98 29.86
C ASN A 187 -28.52 2.82 30.88
N HIS A 188 -27.34 2.22 31.03
CA HIS A 188 -27.05 1.16 32.03
C HIS A 188 -26.37 1.68 33.29
N LYS A 189 -26.41 2.98 33.58
CA LYS A 189 -25.87 3.61 34.79
C LYS A 189 -27.00 3.96 35.79
N ASP A 190 -27.94 3.05 36.02
CA ASP A 190 -28.87 3.08 37.16
C ASP A 190 -28.68 1.84 38.04
#